data_df1cd080af0b312fa75d32895ca730cf
#
_entry.id   df1cd080af0b312fa75d32895ca730cf
#
_cell.length_a   1.000
_cell.length_b   1.000
_cell.length_c   1.000
_cell.angle_alpha   90.00
_cell.angle_beta   90.00
_cell.angle_gamma   90.00
#
_symmetry.space_group_name_H-M   'P 1'
#
loop_
_entity.id
_entity.type
_entity.pdbx_description
1 polymer ?
#
loop_
_entity_poly.entity_id
_entity_poly.type
_entity_poly.pdbx_seq_one_letter_code
_entity_poly.pdbx_strand_id
1 'polypeptide(L)'
;MINQEIINEFLEKENVFAVIGVSNDPKKYGNKVYFDLKHAGYSVYPVNPNATKISGERCYPNLKSLPVKPDVVDIVVPPKITEKIVKVCHELGIDKVWMQPGSESQNAIMFCQKNGITILYGICVMMERRKEKRA
;
A
#
# COMPACT_ATOMS: atom_id res chain seq x y z
N MET A 1 -5.87 6.01 -17.96
CA MET A 1 -5.60 7.39 -17.54
C MET A 1 -5.70 7.52 -16.04
N ILE A 2 -4.72 8.14 -15.42
CA ILE A 2 -4.71 8.34 -13.97
C ILE A 2 -5.64 9.50 -13.61
N ASN A 3 -6.58 9.22 -12.71
CA ASN A 3 -7.59 10.20 -12.30
C ASN A 3 -7.19 10.83 -10.98
N GLN A 4 -7.03 12.16 -10.96
CA GLN A 4 -6.64 12.88 -9.75
C GLN A 4 -7.65 12.71 -8.61
N GLU A 5 -8.93 12.57 -8.92
CA GLU A 5 -9.97 12.35 -7.92
C GLU A 5 -9.75 11.02 -7.18
N ILE A 6 -9.36 9.98 -7.90
CA ILE A 6 -9.08 8.67 -7.31
C ILE A 6 -7.84 8.77 -6.42
N ILE A 7 -6.80 9.47 -6.89
CA ILE A 7 -5.60 9.69 -6.07
C ILE A 7 -5.97 10.41 -4.78
N ASN A 8 -6.81 11.43 -4.87
CA ASN A 8 -7.24 12.19 -3.69
C ASN A 8 -8.04 11.32 -2.72
N GLU A 9 -8.91 10.45 -3.22
CA GLU A 9 -9.64 9.50 -2.38
C GLU A 9 -8.71 8.57 -1.61
N PHE A 10 -7.67 8.05 -2.27
CA PHE A 10 -6.68 7.18 -1.63
C PHE A 10 -5.91 7.94 -0.54
N LEU A 11 -5.64 9.23 -0.77
CA LEU A 11 -4.80 10.03 0.12
C LEU A 11 -5.57 10.82 1.18
N GLU A 12 -6.84 10.53 1.37
CA GLU A 12 -7.59 11.13 2.48
C GLU A 12 -6.95 10.75 3.82
N LYS A 13 -6.82 11.74 4.72
CA LYS A 13 -6.08 11.56 5.97
C LYS A 13 -6.70 10.56 6.92
N GLU A 14 -8.00 10.39 6.88
CA GLU A 14 -8.70 9.41 7.71
C GLU A 14 -8.48 7.97 7.25
N ASN A 15 -7.94 7.76 6.06
CA ASN A 15 -7.65 6.41 5.57
C ASN A 15 -6.54 5.74 6.36
N VAL A 16 -6.76 4.47 6.68
CA VAL A 16 -5.76 3.61 7.30
C VAL A 16 -5.02 2.88 6.19
N PHE A 17 -3.71 3.00 6.17
CA PHE A 17 -2.84 2.35 5.18
C PHE A 17 -2.21 1.09 5.76
N ALA A 18 -2.09 0.06 4.92
CA ALA A 18 -1.18 -1.05 5.18
C ALA A 18 -0.13 -1.02 4.07
N VAL A 19 1.14 -0.99 4.43
CA VAL A 19 2.24 -1.03 3.47
C VAL A 19 2.82 -2.43 3.48
N ILE A 20 2.75 -3.11 2.33
CA ILE A 20 3.25 -4.48 2.18
C ILE A 20 4.68 -4.43 1.68
N GLY A 21 5.60 -5.08 2.40
CA GLY A 21 7.00 -5.12 2.00
C GLY A 21 7.88 -4.11 2.73
N VAL A 22 7.47 -3.72 3.93
CA VAL A 22 8.27 -2.78 4.74
C VAL A 22 9.49 -3.51 5.32
N SER A 23 10.67 -2.90 5.16
CA SER A 23 11.94 -3.41 5.67
C SER A 23 12.52 -2.44 6.70
N ASN A 24 13.36 -2.95 7.60
CA ASN A 24 14.11 -2.10 8.50
C ASN A 24 15.28 -1.39 7.82
N ASP A 25 15.63 -1.80 6.60
CA ASP A 25 16.70 -1.16 5.84
C ASP A 25 16.20 0.17 5.24
N PRO A 26 16.74 1.31 5.69
CA PRO A 26 16.28 2.62 5.20
C PRO A 26 16.58 2.87 3.72
N LYS A 27 17.40 2.04 3.10
CA LYS A 27 17.68 2.13 1.66
C LYS A 27 16.58 1.50 0.82
N LYS A 28 15.77 0.62 1.43
CA LYS A 28 14.71 -0.09 0.70
C LYS A 28 13.50 0.80 0.51
N TYR A 29 12.86 0.65 -0.65
CA TYR A 29 11.72 1.46 -1.05
C TYR A 29 10.54 1.31 -0.07
N GLY A 30 10.26 0.09 0.38
CA GLY A 30 9.19 -0.15 1.35
C GLY A 30 9.37 0.60 2.67
N ASN A 31 10.61 0.70 3.15
CA ASN A 31 10.93 1.49 4.33
C ASN A 31 10.61 2.97 4.09
N LYS A 32 11.05 3.49 2.94
CA LYS A 32 10.84 4.90 2.60
C LYS A 32 9.36 5.24 2.49
N VAL A 33 8.58 4.40 1.85
CA VAL A 33 7.14 4.60 1.70
C VAL A 33 6.44 4.60 3.05
N TYR A 34 6.77 3.62 3.90
CA TYR A 34 6.16 3.50 5.22
C TYR A 34 6.41 4.75 6.06
N PHE A 35 7.66 5.17 6.16
CA PHE A 35 8.00 6.33 7.00
C PHE A 35 7.51 7.65 6.40
N ASP A 36 7.46 7.77 5.08
CA ASP A 36 6.90 8.96 4.45
C ASP A 36 5.43 9.15 4.84
N LEU A 37 4.64 8.11 4.73
CA LEU A 37 3.22 8.17 5.11
C LEU A 37 3.05 8.41 6.61
N LYS A 38 3.84 7.72 7.43
CA LYS A 38 3.77 7.87 8.87
C LYS A 38 4.10 9.30 9.31
N HIS A 39 5.18 9.87 8.79
CA HIS A 39 5.59 11.23 9.13
C HIS A 39 4.60 12.28 8.58
N ALA A 40 3.87 11.94 7.54
CA ALA A 40 2.83 12.82 7.01
C ALA A 40 1.53 12.78 7.83
N GLY A 41 1.47 11.95 8.87
CA GLY A 41 0.32 11.90 9.78
C GLY A 41 -0.71 10.83 9.48
N TYR A 42 -0.45 9.92 8.54
CA TYR A 42 -1.36 8.81 8.26
C TYR A 42 -1.26 7.72 9.31
N SER A 43 -2.36 7.01 9.52
CA SER A 43 -2.35 5.75 10.27
C SER A 43 -1.83 4.66 9.33
N VAL A 44 -0.66 4.08 9.64
CA VAL A 44 0.03 3.15 8.76
C VAL A 44 0.47 1.90 9.53
N TYR A 45 0.15 0.73 8.98
CA TYR A 45 0.60 -0.54 9.52
C TYR A 45 1.65 -1.16 8.60
N PRO A 46 2.83 -1.53 9.13
CA PRO A 46 3.84 -2.19 8.31
C PRO A 46 3.55 -3.69 8.24
N VAL A 47 3.65 -4.26 7.05
CA VAL A 47 3.41 -5.69 6.82
C VAL A 47 4.61 -6.31 6.12
N ASN A 48 5.18 -7.35 6.73
CA ASN A 48 6.29 -8.11 6.18
C ASN A 48 6.40 -9.44 6.94
N PRO A 49 6.29 -10.60 6.27
CA PRO A 49 6.37 -11.90 6.97
C PRO A 49 7.75 -12.17 7.58
N ASN A 50 8.77 -11.45 7.17
CA ASN A 50 10.16 -11.66 7.61
C ASN A 50 10.62 -10.69 8.69
N ALA A 51 9.73 -9.85 9.22
CA ALA A 51 10.07 -8.89 10.28
C ALA A 51 9.00 -8.89 11.35
N THR A 52 9.41 -8.76 12.60
CA THR A 52 8.48 -8.65 13.73
C THR A 52 8.31 -7.22 14.22
N LYS A 53 9.31 -6.39 13.93
CA LYS A 53 9.30 -4.96 14.29
C LYS A 53 9.93 -4.12 13.20
N ILE A 54 9.43 -2.92 13.02
CA ILE A 54 10.04 -1.90 12.17
C ILE A 54 10.32 -0.70 13.06
N SER A 55 11.61 -0.41 13.29
CA SER A 55 12.06 0.66 14.18
C SER A 55 11.35 0.63 15.54
N GLY A 56 11.23 -0.56 16.11
CA GLY A 56 10.63 -0.78 17.43
C GLY A 56 9.12 -0.92 17.42
N GLU A 57 8.43 -0.61 16.34
CA GLU A 57 6.98 -0.76 16.23
C GLU A 57 6.61 -2.12 15.63
N ARG A 58 5.50 -2.67 16.06
CA ARG A 58 5.06 -3.98 15.63
C ARG A 58 4.87 -4.05 14.11
N CYS A 59 5.47 -5.06 13.49
CA CYS A 59 5.25 -5.39 12.09
C CYS A 59 4.40 -6.66 12.02
N TYR A 60 3.43 -6.64 11.11
CA TYR A 60 2.47 -7.75 10.98
C TYR A 60 2.89 -8.66 9.84
N PRO A 61 2.73 -9.99 9.99
CA PRO A 61 3.18 -10.92 8.94
C PRO A 61 2.31 -10.90 7.70
N ASN A 62 1.04 -10.51 7.82
CA ASN A 62 0.10 -10.50 6.69
C ASN A 62 -1.07 -9.58 6.99
N LEU A 63 -1.91 -9.34 5.97
CA LEU A 63 -3.08 -8.47 6.10
C LEU A 63 -4.11 -9.00 7.10
N LYS A 64 -4.29 -10.30 7.16
CA LYS A 64 -5.29 -10.91 8.05
C LYS A 64 -4.99 -10.72 9.52
N SER A 65 -3.72 -10.50 9.88
CA SER A 65 -3.31 -10.32 11.27
C SER A 65 -3.43 -8.88 11.76
N LEU A 66 -3.79 -7.93 10.89
CA LEU A 66 -3.94 -6.53 11.30
C LEU A 66 -5.11 -6.36 12.26
N PRO A 67 -4.99 -5.44 13.26
CA PRO A 67 -6.06 -5.21 14.23
C PRO A 67 -7.29 -4.52 13.62
N VAL A 68 -7.12 -3.87 12.47
CA VAL A 68 -8.22 -3.22 11.74
C VAL A 68 -8.08 -3.52 10.25
N LYS A 69 -9.18 -3.47 9.53
CA LYS A 69 -9.14 -3.59 8.07
C LYS A 69 -8.64 -2.26 7.50
N PRO A 70 -7.53 -2.26 6.74
CA PRO A 70 -7.05 -1.02 6.15
C PRO A 70 -7.97 -0.54 5.04
N ASP A 71 -7.99 0.76 4.81
CA ASP A 71 -8.73 1.37 3.70
C ASP A 71 -7.95 1.26 2.40
N VAL A 72 -6.62 1.42 2.48
CA VAL A 72 -5.71 1.36 1.34
C VAL A 72 -4.59 0.39 1.62
N VAL A 73 -4.35 -0.51 0.67
CA VAL A 73 -3.19 -1.42 0.70
C VAL A 73 -2.18 -0.91 -0.31
N ASP A 74 -1.00 -0.53 0.17
CA ASP A 74 0.09 0.03 -0.61
C ASP A 74 1.17 -1.05 -0.76
N ILE A 75 1.41 -1.48 -1.98
CA ILE A 75 2.22 -2.67 -2.25
C ILE A 75 3.60 -2.33 -2.76
N VAL A 76 4.63 -2.81 -2.05
CA VAL A 76 6.03 -2.61 -2.39
C VAL A 76 6.74 -3.98 -2.34
N VAL A 77 6.30 -4.89 -3.18
CA VAL A 77 6.86 -6.25 -3.30
C VAL A 77 6.96 -6.63 -4.77
N PRO A 78 7.73 -7.69 -5.10
CA PRO A 78 7.81 -8.14 -6.50
C PRO A 78 6.43 -8.54 -7.06
N PRO A 79 6.22 -8.40 -8.39
CA PRO A 79 4.93 -8.62 -9.02
C PRO A 79 4.24 -9.95 -8.68
N LYS A 80 5.00 -11.04 -8.56
CA LYS A 80 4.42 -12.34 -8.21
C LYS A 80 3.78 -12.34 -6.83
N ILE A 81 4.35 -11.61 -5.90
CA ILE A 81 3.79 -11.49 -4.55
C ILE A 81 2.54 -10.60 -4.59
N THR A 82 2.58 -9.54 -5.40
CA THR A 82 1.42 -8.67 -5.58
C THR A 82 0.19 -9.46 -6.03
N GLU A 83 0.38 -10.43 -6.92
CA GLU A 83 -0.72 -11.27 -7.41
C GLU A 83 -1.41 -12.05 -6.27
N LYS A 84 -0.64 -12.46 -5.27
CA LYS A 84 -1.20 -13.13 -4.09
C LYS A 84 -1.88 -12.15 -3.14
N ILE A 85 -1.28 -10.98 -2.97
CA ILE A 85 -1.80 -9.95 -2.06
C ILE A 85 -3.18 -9.45 -2.50
N VAL A 86 -3.38 -9.19 -3.79
CA VAL A 86 -4.66 -8.67 -4.27
C VAL A 86 -5.80 -9.68 -4.07
N LYS A 87 -5.50 -10.98 -4.12
CA LYS A 87 -6.50 -12.01 -3.83
C LYS A 87 -6.93 -11.95 -2.36
N VAL A 88 -5.98 -11.73 -1.45
CA VAL A 88 -6.29 -11.56 -0.03
C VAL A 88 -7.08 -10.28 0.19
N CYS A 89 -6.75 -9.20 -0.51
CA CYS A 89 -7.52 -7.96 -0.44
C CYS A 89 -8.98 -8.21 -0.80
N HIS A 90 -9.21 -8.95 -1.88
CA HIS A 90 -10.57 -9.26 -2.29
C HIS A 90 -11.32 -10.08 -1.23
N GLU A 91 -10.67 -11.10 -0.66
CA GLU A 91 -11.26 -11.91 0.41
C GLU A 91 -11.65 -11.07 1.64
N LEU A 92 -10.86 -10.07 1.97
CA LEU A 92 -11.08 -9.21 3.13
C LEU A 92 -12.00 -8.02 2.86
N GLY A 93 -12.44 -7.84 1.62
CA GLY A 93 -13.29 -6.71 1.26
C GLY A 93 -12.54 -5.39 1.16
N ILE A 94 -11.25 -5.43 0.92
CA ILE A 94 -10.43 -4.24 0.70
C ILE A 94 -10.53 -3.86 -0.77
N ASP A 95 -10.93 -2.64 -1.07
CA ASP A 95 -11.23 -2.20 -2.44
C ASP A 95 -10.34 -1.09 -2.98
N LYS A 96 -9.27 -0.72 -2.26
CA LYS A 96 -8.31 0.29 -2.71
C LYS A 96 -6.90 -0.27 -2.59
N VAL A 97 -6.23 -0.41 -3.72
CA VAL A 97 -4.88 -0.98 -3.79
C VAL A 97 -3.99 -0.06 -4.61
N TRP A 98 -2.83 0.27 -4.06
CA TRP A 98 -1.81 1.07 -4.75
C TRP A 98 -0.59 0.19 -4.98
N MET A 99 -0.31 -0.12 -6.24
CA MET A 99 0.86 -0.89 -6.61
C MET A 99 1.98 0.08 -6.94
N GLN A 100 2.98 0.18 -6.07
CA GLN A 100 4.10 1.11 -6.29
C GLN A 100 4.87 0.70 -7.55
N PRO A 101 5.56 1.66 -8.20
CA PRO A 101 6.33 1.35 -9.42
C PRO A 101 7.24 0.13 -9.21
N GLY A 102 7.11 -0.84 -10.09
CA GLY A 102 7.85 -2.10 -10.01
C GLY A 102 7.10 -3.24 -9.33
N SER A 103 5.98 -2.96 -8.66
CA SER A 103 5.18 -4.01 -7.99
C SER A 103 4.00 -4.48 -8.83
N GLU A 104 3.63 -3.74 -9.86
CA GLU A 104 2.47 -4.07 -10.70
C GLU A 104 2.74 -5.29 -11.59
N SER A 105 1.69 -6.04 -11.88
CA SER A 105 1.72 -7.08 -12.89
C SER A 105 0.40 -7.06 -13.64
N GLN A 106 0.41 -7.51 -14.90
CA GLN A 106 -0.80 -7.55 -15.71
C GLN A 106 -1.85 -8.43 -15.05
N ASN A 107 -1.46 -9.57 -14.50
CA ASN A 107 -2.38 -10.49 -13.83
C ASN A 107 -3.03 -9.86 -12.59
N ALA A 108 -2.25 -9.15 -11.78
CA ALA A 108 -2.78 -8.47 -10.59
C ALA A 108 -3.76 -7.37 -10.98
N ILE A 109 -3.41 -6.57 -11.99
CA ILE A 109 -4.27 -5.50 -12.52
C ILE A 109 -5.60 -6.07 -12.99
N MET A 110 -5.55 -7.11 -13.82
CA MET A 110 -6.76 -7.75 -14.35
C MET A 110 -7.63 -8.34 -13.25
N PHE A 111 -7.00 -8.98 -12.25
CA PHE A 111 -7.73 -9.54 -11.13
C PHE A 111 -8.51 -8.44 -10.40
N CYS A 112 -7.86 -7.32 -10.11
CA CYS A 112 -8.50 -6.20 -9.41
C CYS A 112 -9.65 -5.63 -10.23
N GLN A 113 -9.45 -5.43 -11.53
CA GLN A 113 -10.49 -4.89 -12.41
C GLN A 113 -11.71 -5.80 -12.45
N LYS A 114 -11.50 -7.11 -12.46
CA LYS A 114 -12.60 -8.08 -12.48
C LYS A 114 -13.36 -8.14 -11.15
N ASN A 115 -12.72 -7.79 -10.06
CA ASN A 115 -13.27 -8.00 -8.73
C ASN A 115 -13.61 -6.70 -8.00
N GLY A 116 -13.74 -5.59 -8.72
CA GLY A 116 -14.20 -4.33 -8.16
C GLY A 116 -13.22 -3.63 -7.24
N ILE A 117 -11.93 -3.93 -7.36
CA ILE A 117 -10.88 -3.25 -6.60
C ILE A 117 -10.37 -2.08 -7.42
N THR A 118 -10.44 -0.88 -6.85
CA THR A 118 -9.88 0.32 -7.49
C THR A 118 -8.36 0.30 -7.29
N ILE A 119 -7.62 0.50 -8.39
CA ILE A 119 -6.16 0.42 -8.35
C ILE A 119 -5.51 1.70 -8.84
N LEU A 120 -4.33 1.97 -8.26
CA LEU A 120 -3.38 2.95 -8.79
C LEU A 120 -2.07 2.21 -9.02
N TYR A 121 -1.40 2.50 -10.13
CA TYR A 121 -0.08 1.96 -10.44
C TYR A 121 0.63 2.90 -11.40
N GLY A 122 1.95 2.73 -11.53
CA GLY A 122 2.75 3.58 -12.40
C GLY A 122 3.07 4.95 -11.81
N ILE A 123 2.65 5.21 -10.58
CA ILE A 123 2.91 6.46 -9.86
C ILE A 123 3.32 6.14 -8.43
N CYS A 124 4.18 6.98 -7.86
CA CYS A 124 4.70 6.81 -6.51
C CYS A 124 3.84 7.57 -5.50
N VAL A 125 3.39 6.88 -4.45
CA VAL A 125 2.55 7.48 -3.41
C VAL A 125 3.23 8.68 -2.76
N MET A 126 4.54 8.62 -2.54
CA MET A 126 5.28 9.73 -1.93
C MET A 126 5.26 10.98 -2.78
N MET A 127 5.38 10.82 -4.11
CA MET A 127 5.35 11.94 -5.04
C MET A 127 3.95 12.57 -5.08
N GLU A 128 2.91 11.75 -5.14
CA GLU A 128 1.53 12.24 -5.20
C GLU A 128 1.13 12.94 -3.90
N ARG A 129 1.52 12.39 -2.76
CA ARG A 129 1.27 13.02 -1.45
C ARG A 129 1.91 14.40 -1.36
N ARG A 130 3.14 14.54 -1.86
CA ARG A 130 3.85 15.83 -1.84
C ARG A 130 3.18 16.89 -2.70
N LYS A 131 2.58 16.48 -3.81
CA LYS A 131 1.82 17.41 -4.67
C LYS A 131 0.64 18.02 -3.94
N GLU A 132 -0.07 17.22 -3.15
CA GLU A 132 -1.20 17.72 -2.36
C GLU A 132 -0.79 18.82 -1.39
N LYS A 133 0.37 18.70 -0.77
CA LYS A 133 0.88 19.70 0.16
C LYS A 133 1.15 21.06 -0.46
N ARG A 134 1.30 21.10 -1.79
CA ARG A 134 1.60 22.34 -2.51
C ARG A 134 0.35 23.06 -2.99
N ALA A 135 -0.79 22.39 -2.92
CA ALA A 135 -2.04 22.94 -3.43
C ALA A 135 -2.64 23.97 -2.46
#